data_bec55ac6d4630cfba99a9e26251da172
#
_entry.id   bec55ac6d4630cfba99a9e26251da172
#
_cell.length_a   1.000
_cell.length_b   1.000
_cell.length_c   1.000
_cell.angle_alpha   90.00
_cell.angle_beta   90.00
_cell.angle_gamma   90.00
#
_symmetry.space_group_name_H-M   'P 1'
#
loop_
_entity.id
_entity.type
_entity.pdbx_description
1 polymer ?
#
loop_
_entity_poly.entity_id
_entity_poly.type
_entity_poly.pdbx_seq_one_letter_code
_entity_poly.pdbx_strand_id
1 'polypeptide(L)'
;MRIDYYKINEVLNHRYYQIPQELFESSIYKDKLDLASKILYGFIIDRLSLSVKNNWCDENGNIYLIFTREEAGEKLNLSSKTITKAFKQISEINLIEEKKQGFGKPNLIFVGKIQHEEIYRGVNFPTRER
;
A
#
# COMPACT_ATOMS: atom_id res chain seq x y z
N MET A 1 -29.43 -17.36 -6.04
CA MET A 1 -29.15 -16.52 -4.87
C MET A 1 -29.67 -15.12 -5.11
N ARG A 2 -30.41 -14.57 -4.17
CA ARG A 2 -30.94 -13.22 -4.31
C ARG A 2 -29.91 -12.21 -3.83
N ILE A 3 -29.87 -11.05 -4.49
CA ILE A 3 -29.03 -9.94 -4.04
C ILE A 3 -29.73 -9.21 -2.92
N ASP A 4 -29.02 -8.98 -1.85
CA ASP A 4 -29.51 -8.17 -0.73
C ASP A 4 -28.96 -6.76 -0.89
N TYR A 5 -29.84 -5.83 -1.24
CA TYR A 5 -29.40 -4.46 -1.55
C TYR A 5 -29.09 -3.67 -0.30
N TYR A 6 -28.08 -2.80 -0.39
CA TYR A 6 -27.88 -1.78 0.63
C TYR A 6 -29.07 -0.82 0.63
N LYS A 7 -29.54 -0.50 1.84
CA LYS A 7 -30.61 0.47 2.02
C LYS A 7 -30.04 1.83 2.40
N ILE A 8 -30.78 2.91 2.12
CA ILE A 8 -30.27 4.26 2.32
C ILE A 8 -29.87 4.55 3.76
N ASN A 9 -30.48 3.88 4.73
CA ASN A 9 -30.23 4.11 6.16
C ASN A 9 -29.24 3.13 6.79
N GLU A 10 -28.65 2.25 5.99
CA GLU A 10 -27.72 1.26 6.53
C GLU A 10 -26.34 1.86 6.71
N VAL A 11 -25.69 1.49 7.81
CA VAL A 11 -24.31 1.85 8.07
C VAL A 11 -23.41 0.77 7.47
N LEU A 12 -22.43 1.18 6.66
CA LEU A 12 -21.45 0.28 6.12
C LEU A 12 -20.44 -0.07 7.21
N ASN A 13 -20.40 -1.33 7.60
CA ASN A 13 -19.57 -1.78 8.71
C ASN A 13 -18.61 -2.87 8.25
N HIS A 14 -17.70 -2.50 7.34
CA HIS A 14 -16.69 -3.40 6.80
C HIS A 14 -15.31 -2.87 7.08
N ARG A 15 -14.33 -3.76 7.08
CA ARG A 15 -12.92 -3.39 7.05
C ARG A 15 -12.50 -3.25 5.60
N TYR A 16 -11.65 -2.29 5.33
CA TYR A 16 -11.21 -1.96 3.97
C TYR A 16 -9.70 -1.88 3.90
N TYR A 17 -9.16 -2.27 2.75
CA TYR A 17 -7.82 -1.88 2.40
C TYR A 17 -7.87 -0.50 1.78
N GLN A 18 -6.94 0.36 2.15
CA GLN A 18 -6.89 1.73 1.64
C GLN A 18 -5.87 1.83 0.53
N ILE A 19 -6.30 2.32 -0.63
CA ILE A 19 -5.43 2.53 -1.77
C ILE A 19 -5.48 4.01 -2.13
N PRO A 20 -4.34 4.71 -2.08
CA PRO A 20 -4.33 6.13 -2.46
C PRO A 20 -4.81 6.32 -3.89
N GLN A 21 -5.71 7.26 -4.09
CA GLN A 21 -6.24 7.58 -5.42
C GLN A 21 -5.13 8.03 -6.36
N GLU A 22 -4.08 8.65 -5.84
CA GLU A 22 -2.93 9.09 -6.62
C GLU A 22 -2.29 7.97 -7.44
N LEU A 23 -2.34 6.74 -6.96
CA LEU A 23 -1.78 5.61 -7.70
C LEU A 23 -2.49 5.37 -9.03
N PHE A 24 -3.74 5.81 -9.15
CA PHE A 24 -4.55 5.70 -10.37
C PHE A 24 -4.64 7.00 -11.15
N GLU A 25 -4.52 8.15 -10.50
CA GLU A 25 -4.83 9.45 -11.09
C GLU A 25 -3.60 10.31 -11.36
N SER A 26 -2.56 10.21 -10.53
CA SER A 26 -1.38 11.05 -10.66
C SER A 26 -0.46 10.58 -11.78
N SER A 27 0.04 11.51 -12.58
CA SER A 27 1.01 11.20 -13.63
C SER A 27 2.32 10.64 -13.08
N ILE A 28 2.59 10.85 -11.80
CA ILE A 28 3.77 10.28 -11.14
C ILE A 28 3.67 8.77 -11.10
N TYR A 29 2.48 8.23 -10.89
CA TYR A 29 2.29 6.82 -10.57
C TYR A 29 1.50 6.01 -11.59
N LYS A 30 0.47 6.59 -12.19
CA LYS A 30 -0.57 5.83 -12.89
C LYS A 30 -0.06 4.91 -14.00
N ASP A 31 0.94 5.37 -14.76
CA ASP A 31 1.48 4.62 -15.89
C ASP A 31 2.70 3.77 -15.54
N LYS A 32 3.20 3.89 -14.33
CA LYS A 32 4.39 3.18 -13.88
C LYS A 32 4.06 1.98 -13.00
N LEU A 33 2.81 1.85 -12.62
CA LEU A 33 2.32 0.80 -11.74
C LEU A 33 1.21 0.06 -12.45
N ASP A 34 1.29 -1.27 -12.47
CA ASP A 34 0.17 -2.08 -12.91
C ASP A 34 -0.84 -2.25 -11.76
N LEU A 35 -1.95 -2.92 -12.05
CA LEU A 35 -3.00 -3.08 -11.06
C LEU A 35 -2.51 -3.88 -9.84
N ALA A 36 -1.72 -4.92 -10.07
CA ALA A 36 -1.21 -5.75 -8.98
C ALA A 36 -0.36 -4.93 -8.00
N SER A 37 0.49 -4.04 -8.53
CA SER A 37 1.36 -3.22 -7.67
C SER A 37 0.57 -2.18 -6.89
N LYS A 38 -0.48 -1.61 -7.48
CA LYS A 38 -1.36 -0.67 -6.79
C LYS A 38 -2.10 -1.35 -5.62
N ILE A 39 -2.60 -2.53 -5.85
CA ILE A 39 -3.28 -3.32 -4.81
C ILE A 39 -2.29 -3.74 -3.73
N LEU A 40 -1.11 -4.19 -4.13
CA LEU A 40 -0.05 -4.58 -3.19
C LEU A 40 0.27 -3.44 -2.23
N TYR A 41 0.38 -2.22 -2.74
CA TYR A 41 0.65 -1.06 -1.89
C TYR A 41 -0.44 -0.87 -0.82
N GLY A 42 -1.71 -1.08 -1.18
CA GLY A 42 -2.81 -1.02 -0.23
C GLY A 42 -2.67 -2.05 0.90
N PHE A 43 -2.24 -3.25 0.57
CA PHE A 43 -1.98 -4.30 1.57
C PHE A 43 -0.81 -3.93 2.47
N ILE A 44 0.22 -3.30 1.91
CA ILE A 44 1.38 -2.85 2.67
C ILE A 44 0.98 -1.74 3.64
N ILE A 45 0.16 -0.79 3.21
CA ILE A 45 -0.33 0.28 4.08
C ILE A 45 -1.14 -0.29 5.25
N ASP A 46 -1.96 -1.29 4.99
CA ASP A 46 -2.71 -1.96 6.06
C ASP A 46 -1.76 -2.57 7.09
N ARG A 47 -0.71 -3.23 6.62
CA ARG A 47 0.30 -3.84 7.49
C ARG A 47 1.07 -2.78 8.28
N LEU A 48 1.29 -1.60 7.68
CA LEU A 48 1.99 -0.49 8.33
C LEU A 48 1.28 -0.05 9.62
N SER A 49 -0.04 -0.01 9.62
CA SER A 49 -0.79 0.38 10.80
C SER A 49 -0.60 -0.59 11.97
N LEU A 50 -0.41 -1.87 11.67
CA LEU A 50 -0.08 -2.87 12.70
C LEU A 50 1.32 -2.63 13.28
N SER A 51 2.28 -2.27 12.42
CA SER A 51 3.65 -1.97 12.84
C SER A 51 3.69 -0.78 13.78
N VAL A 52 2.89 0.25 13.51
CA VAL A 52 2.78 1.42 14.40
C VAL A 52 2.30 1.00 15.79
N LYS A 53 1.28 0.15 15.86
CA LYS A 53 0.77 -0.35 17.14
C LYS A 53 1.81 -1.14 17.93
N ASN A 54 2.69 -1.85 17.23
CA ASN A 54 3.70 -2.70 17.85
C ASN A 54 5.04 -1.98 18.06
N ASN A 55 5.14 -0.71 17.72
CA ASN A 55 6.38 0.08 17.80
C ASN A 55 7.53 -0.54 17.01
N TRP A 56 7.24 -1.11 15.85
CA TRP A 56 8.28 -1.67 14.99
C TRP A 56 8.94 -0.55 14.19
N CYS A 57 9.99 0.01 14.76
CA CYS A 57 10.73 1.09 14.14
C CYS A 57 12.23 0.91 14.36
N ASP A 58 13.02 1.58 13.52
CA ASP A 58 14.46 1.60 13.66
C ASP A 58 14.89 2.66 14.70
N GLU A 59 16.19 2.81 14.88
CA GLU A 59 16.76 3.74 15.85
C GLU A 59 16.43 5.21 15.57
N ASN A 60 16.06 5.53 14.31
CA ASN A 60 15.65 6.88 13.91
C ASN A 60 14.13 7.07 13.94
N GLY A 61 13.39 6.09 14.43
CA GLY A 61 11.94 6.17 14.49
C GLY A 61 11.23 5.84 13.18
N ASN A 62 11.94 5.36 12.17
CA ASN A 62 11.32 4.98 10.91
C ASN A 62 10.60 3.64 11.07
N ILE A 63 9.31 3.64 10.78
CA ILE A 63 8.49 2.44 10.89
C ILE A 63 8.83 1.46 9.76
N TYR A 64 8.98 0.20 10.12
CA TYR A 64 9.16 -0.87 9.15
C TYR A 64 8.12 -1.95 9.33
N LEU A 65 7.94 -2.75 8.29
CA LEU A 65 7.08 -3.92 8.32
C LEU A 65 7.76 -5.09 7.63
N ILE A 66 7.20 -6.27 7.82
CA ILE A 66 7.64 -7.48 7.16
C ILE A 66 6.46 -8.02 6.35
N PHE A 67 6.69 -8.22 5.07
CA PHE A 67 5.69 -8.78 4.17
C PHE A 67 6.43 -9.50 3.05
N THR A 68 6.54 -10.82 3.17
CA THR A 68 7.31 -11.61 2.21
C THR A 68 6.54 -11.77 0.90
N ARG A 69 7.27 -12.05 -0.19
CA ARG A 69 6.63 -12.33 -1.49
C ARG A 69 5.70 -13.53 -1.40
N GLU A 70 6.07 -14.53 -0.64
CA GLU A 70 5.24 -15.71 -0.41
C GLU A 70 3.92 -15.33 0.26
N GLU A 71 3.99 -14.57 1.33
CA GLU A 71 2.81 -14.09 2.05
C GLU A 71 1.94 -13.21 1.18
N ALA A 72 2.54 -12.31 0.45
CA ALA A 72 1.82 -11.43 -0.48
C ALA A 72 1.12 -12.23 -1.58
N GLY A 73 1.79 -13.21 -2.14
CA GLY A 73 1.22 -14.08 -3.16
C GLY A 73 -0.01 -14.83 -2.66
N GLU A 74 0.04 -15.32 -1.43
CA GLU A 74 -1.10 -15.99 -0.83
C GLU A 74 -2.27 -15.02 -0.58
N LYS A 75 -1.98 -13.86 0.00
CA LYS A 75 -3.03 -12.89 0.33
C LYS A 75 -3.69 -12.28 -0.91
N LEU A 76 -2.92 -11.99 -1.93
CA LEU A 76 -3.45 -11.41 -3.16
C LEU A 76 -3.90 -12.45 -4.17
N ASN A 77 -3.60 -13.73 -3.91
CA ASN A 77 -3.87 -14.83 -4.83
C ASN A 77 -3.27 -14.59 -6.20
N LEU A 78 -2.00 -14.24 -6.21
CA LEU A 78 -1.24 -13.96 -7.42
C LEU A 78 0.01 -14.84 -7.48
N SER A 79 0.48 -15.11 -8.68
CA SER A 79 1.67 -15.92 -8.91
C SER A 79 2.92 -15.23 -8.36
N SER A 80 3.94 -16.02 -8.05
CA SER A 80 5.23 -15.53 -7.60
C SER A 80 5.82 -14.51 -8.57
N LYS A 81 5.70 -14.76 -9.87
CA LYS A 81 6.20 -13.85 -10.91
C LYS A 81 5.49 -12.50 -10.88
N THR A 82 4.17 -12.52 -10.75
CA THR A 82 3.37 -11.29 -10.69
C THR A 82 3.68 -10.48 -9.43
N ILE A 83 3.82 -11.15 -8.30
CA ILE A 83 4.16 -10.50 -7.03
C ILE A 83 5.56 -9.90 -7.08
N THR A 84 6.54 -10.62 -7.60
CA THR A 84 7.91 -10.11 -7.72
C THR A 84 7.96 -8.84 -8.57
N LYS A 85 7.22 -8.85 -9.69
CA LYS A 85 7.09 -7.67 -10.55
C LYS A 85 6.44 -6.50 -9.80
N ALA A 86 5.40 -6.77 -9.03
CA ALA A 86 4.70 -5.74 -8.27
C ALA A 86 5.61 -5.09 -7.22
N PHE A 87 6.35 -5.89 -6.45
CA PHE A 87 7.33 -5.34 -5.50
C PHE A 87 8.39 -4.50 -6.20
N LYS A 88 8.87 -4.94 -7.35
CA LYS A 88 9.86 -4.20 -8.13
C LYS A 88 9.32 -2.85 -8.55
N GLN A 89 8.09 -2.80 -9.05
CA GLN A 89 7.47 -1.55 -9.52
C GLN A 89 7.34 -0.53 -8.39
N ILE A 90 6.81 -0.92 -7.23
CA ILE A 90 6.65 0.02 -6.12
C ILE A 90 7.99 0.41 -5.50
N SER A 91 9.00 -0.45 -5.58
CA SER A 91 10.34 -0.13 -5.12
C SER A 91 11.02 0.89 -6.04
N GLU A 92 10.91 0.70 -7.35
CA GLU A 92 11.55 1.59 -8.32
C GLU A 92 11.01 3.02 -8.28
N ILE A 93 9.80 3.20 -7.82
CA ILE A 93 9.18 4.53 -7.73
C ILE A 93 9.17 5.09 -6.31
N ASN A 94 9.97 4.48 -5.43
CA ASN A 94 10.16 4.92 -4.05
C ASN A 94 8.91 4.89 -3.17
N LEU A 95 7.99 3.99 -3.46
CA LEU A 95 6.86 3.74 -2.58
C LEU A 95 7.23 2.81 -1.44
N ILE A 96 8.25 1.98 -1.63
CA ILE A 96 8.86 1.21 -0.57
C ILE A 96 10.37 1.19 -0.75
N GLU A 97 11.06 0.91 0.35
CA GLU A 97 12.49 0.57 0.35
C GLU A 97 12.66 -0.70 1.16
N GLU A 98 13.27 -1.70 0.57
CA GLU A 98 13.55 -2.95 1.26
C GLU A 98 14.98 -2.96 1.76
N LYS A 99 15.19 -3.37 3.01
CA LYS A 99 16.51 -3.54 3.61
C LYS A 99 16.68 -4.98 4.04
N LYS A 100 17.79 -5.58 3.61
CA LYS A 100 18.12 -6.95 3.99
C LYS A 100 18.63 -6.98 5.42
N GLN A 101 18.14 -7.95 6.19
CA GLN A 101 18.60 -8.15 7.56
C GLN A 101 19.77 -9.13 7.65
N GLY A 102 19.99 -9.92 6.60
CA GLY A 102 21.01 -10.95 6.59
C GLY A 102 20.43 -12.30 6.18
N PHE A 103 21.31 -13.30 6.12
CA PHE A 103 20.93 -14.63 5.64
C PHE A 103 19.84 -15.25 6.52
N GLY A 104 18.82 -15.78 5.86
CA GLY A 104 17.73 -16.48 6.52
C GLY A 104 16.69 -15.60 7.18
N LYS A 105 16.83 -14.27 7.08
CA LYS A 105 15.87 -13.33 7.66
C LYS A 105 15.10 -12.60 6.57
N PRO A 106 13.79 -12.30 6.79
CA PRO A 106 13.03 -11.52 5.82
C PRO A 106 13.54 -10.08 5.75
N ASN A 107 13.30 -9.44 4.61
CA ASN A 107 13.64 -8.03 4.45
C ASN A 107 12.74 -7.14 5.32
N LEU A 108 13.30 -6.05 5.79
CA LEU A 108 12.50 -4.97 6.39
C LEU A 108 12.00 -4.07 5.26
N ILE A 109 10.73 -3.72 5.32
CA ILE A 109 10.12 -2.82 4.33
C ILE A 109 9.80 -1.50 4.99
N PHE A 110 10.38 -0.43 4.46
CA PHE A 110 10.07 0.95 4.86
C PHE A 110 9.17 1.55 3.79
N VAL A 111 8.10 2.22 4.19
CA VAL A 111 7.11 2.74 3.25
C VAL A 111 7.36 4.21 2.99
N GLY A 112 7.49 4.57 1.72
CA GLY A 112 7.63 5.95 1.29
C GLY A 112 6.28 6.64 1.26
N LYS A 113 6.30 7.94 1.55
CA LYS A 113 5.08 8.74 1.47
C LYS A 113 4.71 9.00 0.02
N ILE A 114 3.41 9.10 -0.22
CA ILE A 114 2.89 9.46 -1.54
C ILE A 114 3.36 10.86 -1.90
N GLN A 115 3.88 11.01 -3.11
CA GLN A 115 4.26 12.30 -3.67
C GLN A 115 3.06 12.87 -4.42
N HIS A 116 2.80 14.16 -4.25
CA HIS A 116 1.74 14.85 -4.99
C HIS A 116 2.34 15.59 -6.19
N GLU A 117 1.56 15.70 -7.25
CA GLU A 117 1.98 16.47 -8.40
C GLU A 117 2.10 17.95 -8.03
N GLU A 118 3.00 18.65 -8.72
CA GLU A 118 3.25 20.06 -8.53
C GLU A 118 1.96 20.88 -8.61
N ILE A 119 1.07 20.50 -9.50
CA ILE A 119 -0.22 21.16 -9.72
C ILE A 119 -1.10 21.16 -8.45
N TYR A 120 -0.89 20.24 -7.52
CA TYR A 120 -1.67 20.17 -6.30
C TYR A 120 -1.08 20.98 -5.16
N ARG A 121 0.16 21.44 -5.33
CA ARG A 121 0.82 22.27 -4.32
C ARG A 121 0.27 23.69 -4.40
N GLY A 122 -0.16 24.22 -3.29
CA GLY A 122 -0.75 25.55 -3.25
C GLY A 122 -2.21 25.61 -3.70
N VAL A 123 -2.81 24.48 -4.04
CA VAL A 123 -4.23 24.39 -4.30
C VAL A 123 -4.93 23.96 -3.01
N ASN A 124 -5.95 24.72 -2.64
CA ASN A 124 -6.76 24.40 -1.47
C ASN A 124 -7.74 23.32 -1.85
N PHE A 125 -7.45 22.07 -1.48
CA PHE A 125 -8.41 21.00 -1.69
C PHE A 125 -9.47 21.06 -0.61
N PRO A 126 -10.74 20.93 -0.97
CA PRO A 126 -11.76 20.79 0.03
C PRO A 126 -11.48 19.55 0.87
N THR A 127 -11.65 19.69 2.18
CA THR A 127 -11.52 18.57 3.09
C THR A 127 -12.53 17.51 2.67
N ARG A 128 -12.05 16.31 2.46
CA ARG A 128 -12.94 15.19 2.15
C ARG A 128 -13.48 14.63 3.44
N GLU A 129 -14.62 15.08 3.78
CA GLU A 129 -15.37 14.47 4.88
C GLU A 129 -16.13 13.28 4.32
N ARG A 130 -15.88 12.13 4.90
CA ARG A 130 -16.56 10.91 4.49
C ARG A 130 -16.84 10.03 5.68
#